data_0eb048e2e9d793ad15ce95663b0054a7
#
_entry.id   0eb048e2e9d793ad15ce95663b0054a7
#
_cell.length_a   1.000
_cell.length_b   1.000
_cell.length_c   1.000
_cell.angle_alpha   90.00
_cell.angle_beta   90.00
_cell.angle_gamma   90.00
#
_symmetry.space_group_name_H-M   'P 1'
#
loop_
_entity.id
_entity.type
_entity.pdbx_description
1 polymer ?
#
loop_
_entity_poly.entity_id
_entity_poly.type
_entity_poly.pdbx_seq_one_letter_code
_entity_poly.pdbx_strand_id
1 'polypeptide(L)'
;MELHPDLIIISGVQEKMYEQLKKIAPTLMVELAQTDWRQDVNTFARMMQQEDRAASWLKSYDEKAKKAGAAVRKANGEDTTYLALLASGGQLFVFDAAGIGSVLYEDMGLKKPANMPRQDSISLPVISYEGLADLDADHLIVVGTDADMKALKKNSIYKSMQAVKNNRVLELPSSPYFNIGYSSIGRDVFLDEVQSLLVK
;
A
#
# COMPACT_ATOMS: atom_id res chain seq x y z
N MET A 1 -27.08 -15.89 -2.89
CA MET A 1 -26.26 -17.02 -3.38
C MET A 1 -25.76 -17.74 -2.13
N GLU A 2 -26.08 -19.01 -1.99
CA GLU A 2 -25.60 -19.82 -0.86
C GLU A 2 -24.25 -20.42 -1.27
N LEU A 3 -23.21 -20.13 -0.48
CA LEU A 3 -21.87 -20.68 -0.69
C LEU A 3 -21.80 -21.99 0.10
N HIS A 4 -21.36 -23.07 -0.52
CA HIS A 4 -21.10 -24.35 0.13
C HIS A 4 -19.59 -24.57 0.17
N PRO A 5 -18.85 -23.89 1.09
CA PRO A 5 -17.39 -23.99 1.13
C PRO A 5 -16.95 -25.31 1.76
N ASP A 6 -15.87 -25.88 1.23
CA ASP A 6 -15.19 -27.03 1.83
C ASP A 6 -14.25 -26.60 2.96
N LEU A 7 -13.80 -25.35 2.95
CA LEU A 7 -12.90 -24.77 3.93
C LEU A 7 -13.18 -23.26 4.06
N ILE A 8 -13.19 -22.77 5.30
CA ILE A 8 -13.22 -21.33 5.61
C ILE A 8 -11.88 -20.94 6.23
N ILE A 9 -11.29 -19.87 5.73
CA ILE A 9 -10.05 -19.29 6.29
C ILE A 9 -10.40 -17.89 6.78
N ILE A 10 -10.06 -17.60 8.04
CA ILE A 10 -10.26 -16.29 8.67
C ILE A 10 -8.95 -15.80 9.29
N SER A 11 -8.86 -14.52 9.52
CA SER A 11 -7.78 -13.93 10.34
C SER A 11 -8.26 -13.64 11.76
N GLY A 12 -7.35 -13.28 12.66
CA GLY A 12 -7.67 -12.92 14.04
C GLY A 12 -8.71 -11.78 14.18
N VAL A 13 -8.84 -10.94 13.14
CA VAL A 13 -9.88 -9.87 13.11
C VAL A 13 -11.29 -10.45 13.13
N GLN A 14 -11.49 -11.66 12.58
CA GLN A 14 -12.78 -12.35 12.56
C GLN A 14 -12.94 -13.40 13.68
N GLU A 15 -12.07 -13.42 14.69
CA GLU A 15 -12.08 -14.41 15.77
C GLU A 15 -13.48 -14.60 16.40
N LYS A 16 -14.21 -13.51 16.62
CA LYS A 16 -15.57 -13.55 17.17
C LYS A 16 -16.58 -14.32 16.35
N MET A 17 -16.29 -14.53 15.06
CA MET A 17 -17.15 -15.28 14.14
C MET A 17 -16.77 -16.78 14.06
N TYR A 18 -15.65 -17.18 14.64
CA TYR A 18 -15.09 -18.53 14.49
C TYR A 18 -16.11 -19.63 14.84
N GLU A 19 -16.74 -19.53 16.02
CA GLU A 19 -17.71 -20.52 16.49
C GLU A 19 -18.98 -20.63 15.64
N GLN A 20 -19.30 -19.60 14.89
CA GLN A 20 -20.42 -19.63 13.95
C GLN A 20 -19.99 -20.22 12.60
N LEU A 21 -18.82 -19.84 12.11
CA LEU A 21 -18.31 -20.28 10.81
C LEU A 21 -17.98 -21.76 10.78
N LYS A 22 -17.43 -22.32 11.86
CA LYS A 22 -17.13 -23.76 11.94
C LYS A 22 -18.37 -24.66 11.94
N LYS A 23 -19.58 -24.10 12.10
CA LYS A 23 -20.83 -24.84 11.91
C LYS A 23 -21.21 -24.99 10.43
N ILE A 24 -20.58 -24.20 9.56
CA ILE A 24 -20.83 -24.20 8.12
C ILE A 24 -19.83 -25.14 7.43
N ALA A 25 -18.53 -24.99 7.73
CA ALA A 25 -17.44 -25.80 7.18
C ALA A 25 -16.23 -25.78 8.13
N PRO A 26 -15.27 -26.71 7.96
CA PRO A 26 -13.97 -26.62 8.62
C PRO A 26 -13.40 -25.20 8.51
N THR A 27 -13.04 -24.59 9.65
CA THR A 27 -12.57 -23.21 9.69
C THR A 27 -11.18 -23.14 10.30
N LEU A 28 -10.23 -22.53 9.57
CA LEU A 28 -8.89 -22.24 10.03
C LEU A 28 -8.77 -20.75 10.35
N MET A 29 -8.18 -20.45 11.50
CA MET A 29 -7.77 -19.08 11.84
C MET A 29 -6.28 -18.93 11.60
N VAL A 30 -5.90 -17.94 10.79
CA VAL A 30 -4.53 -17.64 10.42
C VAL A 30 -4.13 -16.30 11.02
N GLU A 31 -3.04 -16.29 11.75
CA GLU A 31 -2.43 -15.03 12.18
C GLU A 31 -1.65 -14.43 11.02
N LEU A 32 -2.05 -13.22 10.60
CA LEU A 32 -1.37 -12.47 9.56
C LEU A 32 -0.30 -11.57 10.16
N ALA A 33 0.83 -11.48 9.48
CA ALA A 33 1.87 -10.52 9.79
C ALA A 33 1.40 -9.11 9.40
N GLN A 34 1.35 -8.19 10.34
CA GLN A 34 0.73 -6.86 10.17
C GLN A 34 1.32 -6.07 8.98
N THR A 35 2.63 -6.16 8.78
CA THR A 35 3.36 -5.44 7.73
C THR A 35 4.22 -6.35 6.84
N ASP A 36 4.50 -7.59 7.26
CA ASP A 36 5.28 -8.56 6.47
C ASP A 36 4.38 -9.44 5.59
N TRP A 37 3.94 -8.88 4.47
CA TRP A 37 3.10 -9.57 3.50
C TRP A 37 3.78 -10.82 2.86
N ARG A 38 5.13 -10.87 2.83
CA ARG A 38 5.87 -12.04 2.33
C ARG A 38 5.74 -13.23 3.29
N GLN A 39 5.73 -12.96 4.59
CA GLN A 39 5.43 -13.98 5.60
C GLN A 39 4.02 -14.54 5.41
N ASP A 40 3.04 -13.70 5.08
CA ASP A 40 1.66 -14.14 4.80
C ASP A 40 1.61 -15.03 3.56
N VAL A 41 2.26 -14.65 2.46
CA VAL A 41 2.37 -15.50 1.25
C VAL A 41 2.98 -16.86 1.58
N ASN A 42 4.07 -16.90 2.36
CA ASN A 42 4.72 -18.15 2.76
C ASN A 42 3.83 -18.99 3.69
N THR A 43 3.05 -18.36 4.56
CA THR A 43 2.11 -19.06 5.44
C THR A 43 1.02 -19.76 4.64
N PHE A 44 0.39 -19.04 3.69
CA PHE A 44 -0.61 -19.65 2.80
C PHE A 44 0.00 -20.70 1.87
N ALA A 45 1.22 -20.49 1.38
CA ALA A 45 1.92 -21.47 0.55
C ALA A 45 2.13 -22.82 1.29
N ARG A 46 2.57 -22.77 2.56
CA ARG A 46 2.70 -23.97 3.40
C ARG A 46 1.34 -24.68 3.61
N MET A 47 0.29 -23.90 3.89
CA MET A 47 -1.05 -24.47 4.07
C MET A 47 -1.54 -25.19 2.80
N MET A 48 -1.16 -24.70 1.62
CA MET A 48 -1.57 -25.24 0.32
C MET A 48 -0.53 -26.18 -0.30
N GLN A 49 0.60 -26.45 0.37
CA GLN A 49 1.72 -27.23 -0.16
C GLN A 49 2.26 -26.70 -1.50
N GLN A 50 2.41 -25.38 -1.58
CA GLN A 50 2.83 -24.64 -2.79
C GLN A 50 4.06 -23.77 -2.53
N GLU A 51 4.98 -24.20 -1.63
CA GLU A 51 6.13 -23.41 -1.19
C GLU A 51 7.05 -23.02 -2.35
N ASP A 52 7.36 -23.98 -3.24
CA ASP A 52 8.23 -23.72 -4.40
C ASP A 52 7.63 -22.72 -5.37
N ARG A 53 6.30 -22.78 -5.55
CA ARG A 53 5.59 -21.85 -6.40
C ARG A 53 5.59 -20.44 -5.81
N ALA A 54 5.38 -20.32 -4.50
CA ALA A 54 5.44 -19.05 -3.79
C ALA A 54 6.85 -18.45 -3.84
N ALA A 55 7.89 -19.26 -3.58
CA ALA A 55 9.27 -18.81 -3.64
C ALA A 55 9.66 -18.30 -5.04
N SER A 56 9.25 -19.02 -6.09
CA SER A 56 9.49 -18.60 -7.48
C SER A 56 8.77 -17.30 -7.81
N TRP A 57 7.52 -17.15 -7.38
CA TRP A 57 6.74 -15.94 -7.61
C TRP A 57 7.33 -14.74 -6.83
N LEU A 58 7.67 -14.90 -5.54
CA LEU A 58 8.29 -13.86 -4.74
C LEU A 58 9.60 -13.36 -5.36
N LYS A 59 10.45 -14.28 -5.83
CA LYS A 59 11.69 -13.93 -6.52
C LYS A 59 11.42 -13.07 -7.78
N SER A 60 10.48 -13.50 -8.61
CA SER A 60 10.10 -12.77 -9.83
C SER A 60 9.55 -11.38 -9.51
N TYR A 61 8.71 -11.28 -8.48
CA TYR A 61 8.17 -10.02 -8.00
C TYR A 61 9.27 -9.07 -7.53
N ASP A 62 10.22 -9.56 -6.70
CA ASP A 62 11.32 -8.75 -6.18
C ASP A 62 12.24 -8.22 -7.29
N GLU A 63 12.53 -9.05 -8.30
CA GLU A 63 13.29 -8.63 -9.47
C GLU A 63 12.56 -7.53 -10.26
N LYS A 64 11.26 -7.69 -10.46
CA LYS A 64 10.38 -6.70 -11.12
C LYS A 64 10.34 -5.40 -10.33
N ALA A 65 10.13 -5.45 -9.02
CA ALA A 65 10.07 -4.28 -8.15
C ALA A 65 11.38 -3.48 -8.14
N LYS A 66 12.51 -4.16 -8.02
CA LYS A 66 13.85 -3.53 -8.10
C LYS A 66 14.08 -2.85 -9.45
N LYS A 67 13.67 -3.50 -10.55
CA LYS A 67 13.78 -2.94 -11.91
C LYS A 67 12.90 -1.69 -12.06
N ALA A 68 11.67 -1.75 -11.59
CA ALA A 68 10.73 -0.62 -11.60
C ALA A 68 11.28 0.57 -10.79
N GLY A 69 11.76 0.31 -9.58
CA GLY A 69 12.37 1.33 -8.73
C GLY A 69 13.62 1.97 -9.36
N ALA A 70 14.49 1.16 -9.97
CA ALA A 70 15.67 1.67 -10.68
C ALA A 70 15.29 2.56 -11.87
N ALA A 71 14.24 2.21 -12.62
CA ALA A 71 13.74 3.02 -13.73
C ALA A 71 13.20 4.37 -13.23
N VAL A 72 12.44 4.38 -12.13
CA VAL A 72 11.92 5.62 -11.54
C VAL A 72 13.06 6.51 -11.02
N ARG A 73 14.02 5.96 -10.28
CA ARG A 73 15.19 6.73 -9.79
C ARG A 73 16.03 7.28 -10.95
N LYS A 74 16.23 6.51 -12.00
CA LYS A 74 16.95 6.97 -13.20
C LYS A 74 16.24 8.15 -13.87
N ALA A 75 14.91 8.16 -13.91
CA ALA A 75 14.12 9.20 -14.55
C ALA A 75 14.05 10.48 -13.70
N ASN A 76 13.86 10.34 -12.39
CA ASN A 76 13.54 11.46 -11.50
C ASN A 76 14.72 11.91 -10.63
N GLY A 77 15.78 11.11 -10.53
CA GLY A 77 16.94 11.35 -9.66
C GLY A 77 16.99 10.39 -8.47
N GLU A 78 18.21 10.02 -8.07
CA GLU A 78 18.44 9.06 -6.98
C GLU A 78 18.01 9.60 -5.59
N ASP A 79 18.00 10.92 -5.43
CA ASP A 79 17.68 11.58 -4.15
C ASP A 79 16.21 12.04 -4.08
N THR A 80 15.44 11.83 -5.14
CA THR A 80 14.04 12.25 -5.20
C THR A 80 13.19 11.51 -4.15
N THR A 81 12.42 12.29 -3.39
CA THR A 81 11.55 11.81 -2.32
C THR A 81 10.10 11.72 -2.77
N TYR A 82 9.41 10.70 -2.25
CA TYR A 82 8.01 10.40 -2.56
C TYR A 82 7.21 10.32 -1.27
N LEU A 83 6.06 10.97 -1.23
CA LEU A 83 5.11 10.88 -0.11
C LEU A 83 3.80 10.29 -0.59
N ALA A 84 3.43 9.13 -0.05
CA ALA A 84 2.17 8.47 -0.35
C ALA A 84 1.13 8.75 0.75
N LEU A 85 -0.01 9.33 0.36
CA LEU A 85 -1.08 9.78 1.24
C LEU A 85 -2.41 9.14 0.88
N LEU A 86 -3.25 8.91 1.89
CA LEU A 86 -4.69 8.73 1.75
C LEU A 86 -5.41 9.97 2.26
N ALA A 87 -6.24 10.57 1.43
CA ALA A 87 -7.21 11.58 1.84
C ALA A 87 -8.58 10.91 1.99
N SER A 88 -9.15 10.92 3.19
CA SER A 88 -10.42 10.27 3.48
C SER A 88 -11.17 10.98 4.61
N GLY A 89 -12.43 11.36 4.37
CA GLY A 89 -13.30 11.95 5.38
C GLY A 89 -12.75 13.22 6.01
N GLY A 90 -11.97 14.01 5.28
CA GLY A 90 -11.33 15.24 5.77
C GLY A 90 -10.05 15.01 6.59
N GLN A 91 -9.61 13.77 6.73
CA GLN A 91 -8.37 13.40 7.39
C GLN A 91 -7.30 12.99 6.36
N LEU A 92 -6.04 13.07 6.77
CA LEU A 92 -4.89 12.61 6.00
C LEU A 92 -4.22 11.45 6.72
N PHE A 93 -3.87 10.44 5.96
CA PHE A 93 -3.15 9.27 6.45
C PHE A 93 -1.93 9.05 5.58
N VAL A 94 -0.88 8.50 6.18
CA VAL A 94 0.38 8.20 5.47
C VAL A 94 0.48 6.72 5.22
N PHE A 95 0.78 6.33 3.98
CA PHE A 95 1.22 4.98 3.66
C PHE A 95 2.73 4.87 3.89
N ASP A 96 3.16 3.99 4.78
CA ASP A 96 4.58 3.70 5.05
C ASP A 96 4.88 2.20 4.84
N ALA A 97 4.78 1.40 5.88
CA ALA A 97 5.14 -0.02 5.86
C ALA A 97 4.02 -0.96 5.35
N ALA A 98 2.86 -0.43 5.00
CA ALA A 98 1.75 -1.22 4.44
C ALA A 98 1.09 -0.51 3.25
N GLY A 99 0.22 -1.24 2.55
CA GLY A 99 -0.46 -0.74 1.36
C GLY A 99 0.51 -0.35 0.25
N ILE A 100 0.19 0.71 -0.48
CA ILE A 100 1.07 1.20 -1.57
C ILE A 100 2.42 1.74 -1.07
N GLY A 101 2.50 2.19 0.20
CA GLY A 101 3.75 2.70 0.78
C GLY A 101 4.84 1.63 0.79
N SER A 102 4.53 0.41 1.26
CA SER A 102 5.51 -0.67 1.26
C SER A 102 5.95 -1.07 -0.16
N VAL A 103 5.09 -0.96 -1.17
CA VAL A 103 5.51 -1.19 -2.56
C VAL A 103 6.51 -0.12 -3.01
N LEU A 104 6.23 1.15 -2.73
CA LEU A 104 7.10 2.26 -3.15
C LEU A 104 8.45 2.24 -2.41
N TYR A 105 8.41 2.08 -1.08
CA TYR A 105 9.62 2.30 -0.26
C TYR A 105 10.43 1.02 -0.06
N GLU A 106 9.78 -0.09 0.26
CA GLU A 106 10.47 -1.36 0.54
C GLU A 106 10.76 -2.15 -0.74
N ASP A 107 9.76 -2.31 -1.61
CA ASP A 107 9.89 -3.17 -2.78
C ASP A 107 10.64 -2.45 -3.92
N MET A 108 10.28 -1.21 -4.25
CA MET A 108 10.93 -0.41 -5.30
C MET A 108 12.18 0.34 -4.79
N GLY A 109 12.35 0.52 -3.48
CA GLY A 109 13.46 1.25 -2.86
C GLY A 109 13.44 2.76 -3.18
N LEU A 110 12.25 3.37 -3.28
CA LEU A 110 12.12 4.81 -3.42
C LEU A 110 12.31 5.51 -2.08
N LYS A 111 12.85 6.73 -2.09
CA LYS A 111 13.08 7.50 -0.86
C LYS A 111 11.78 8.13 -0.36
N LYS A 112 11.58 8.09 0.95
CA LYS A 112 10.49 8.76 1.65
C LYS A 112 11.02 9.97 2.45
N PRO A 113 10.17 10.95 2.83
CA PRO A 113 10.57 12.03 3.73
C PRO A 113 11.14 11.49 5.05
N ALA A 114 12.21 12.13 5.55
CA ALA A 114 12.90 11.66 6.76
C ALA A 114 12.03 11.65 8.02
N ASN A 115 11.10 12.61 8.13
CA ASN A 115 10.23 12.78 9.29
C ASN A 115 8.88 12.05 9.16
N MET A 116 8.76 11.13 8.20
CA MET A 116 7.51 10.41 7.98
C MET A 116 7.14 9.57 9.20
N PRO A 117 5.88 9.62 9.69
CA PRO A 117 5.43 8.80 10.81
C PRO A 117 5.61 7.32 10.48
N ARG A 118 6.18 6.57 11.45
CA ARG A 118 6.37 5.13 11.30
C ARG A 118 5.04 4.39 11.41
N GLN A 119 4.85 3.42 10.56
CA GLN A 119 3.70 2.53 10.58
C GLN A 119 4.13 1.16 11.13
N ASP A 120 3.62 0.81 12.32
CA ASP A 120 3.97 -0.44 13.02
C ASP A 120 2.88 -1.52 12.90
N SER A 121 1.76 -1.20 12.24
CA SER A 121 0.64 -2.10 12.03
C SER A 121 -0.02 -1.83 10.68
N ILE A 122 -1.06 -2.60 10.35
CA ILE A 122 -1.88 -2.36 9.16
C ILE A 122 -2.60 -1.01 9.16
N SER A 123 -2.79 -0.41 10.34
CA SER A 123 -3.44 0.90 10.47
C SER A 123 -2.52 2.02 10.01
N LEU A 124 -3.05 2.90 9.16
CA LEU A 124 -2.31 4.04 8.64
C LEU A 124 -2.17 5.14 9.70
N PRO A 125 -0.97 5.71 9.91
CA PRO A 125 -0.79 6.89 10.75
C PRO A 125 -1.59 8.08 10.23
N VAL A 126 -2.31 8.75 11.14
CA VAL A 126 -3.02 10.00 10.85
C VAL A 126 -2.05 11.17 10.99
N ILE A 127 -2.13 12.12 10.07
CA ILE A 127 -1.39 13.40 10.17
C ILE A 127 -2.34 14.59 10.07
N SER A 128 -1.95 15.68 10.72
CA SER A 128 -2.62 16.98 10.50
C SER A 128 -2.12 17.66 9.23
N TYR A 129 -2.79 18.72 8.80
CA TYR A 129 -2.29 19.53 7.69
C TYR A 129 -0.97 20.24 8.04
N GLU A 130 -0.78 20.65 9.30
CA GLU A 130 0.49 21.21 9.78
C GLU A 130 1.60 20.16 9.68
N GLY A 131 1.32 18.93 10.12
CA GLY A 131 2.25 17.80 9.97
C GLY A 131 2.55 17.46 8.51
N LEU A 132 1.60 17.69 7.59
CA LEU A 132 1.82 17.54 6.15
C LEU A 132 2.91 18.50 5.63
N ALA A 133 2.95 19.74 6.16
CA ALA A 133 3.98 20.70 5.75
C ALA A 133 5.41 20.24 6.10
N ASP A 134 5.56 19.49 7.21
CA ASP A 134 6.85 18.96 7.65
C ASP A 134 7.28 17.72 6.84
N LEU A 135 6.37 17.16 6.05
CA LEU A 135 6.60 16.01 5.17
C LEU A 135 6.73 16.40 3.69
N ASP A 136 7.20 17.61 3.41
CA ASP A 136 7.37 18.06 2.02
C ASP A 136 8.27 17.08 1.24
N ALA A 137 7.82 16.69 0.07
CA ALA A 137 8.47 15.71 -0.79
C ALA A 137 8.51 16.22 -2.23
N ASP A 138 9.41 15.68 -3.04
CA ASP A 138 9.51 16.05 -4.46
C ASP A 138 8.30 15.59 -5.26
N HIS A 139 7.71 14.43 -4.89
CA HIS A 139 6.51 13.87 -5.50
C HIS A 139 5.48 13.48 -4.44
N LEU A 140 4.21 13.74 -4.75
CA LEU A 140 3.08 13.25 -3.97
C LEU A 140 2.33 12.16 -4.75
N ILE A 141 1.96 11.09 -4.07
CA ILE A 141 1.00 10.11 -4.54
C ILE A 141 -0.19 10.19 -3.58
N VAL A 142 -1.32 10.63 -4.06
CA VAL A 142 -2.51 10.86 -3.22
C VAL A 142 -3.63 9.92 -3.66
N VAL A 143 -4.07 9.08 -2.75
CA VAL A 143 -5.22 8.19 -2.90
C VAL A 143 -6.43 8.84 -2.25
N GLY A 144 -7.58 8.86 -2.91
CA GLY A 144 -8.80 9.41 -2.34
C GLY A 144 -9.98 9.38 -3.31
N THR A 145 -11.16 9.71 -2.82
CA THR A 145 -12.34 9.95 -3.67
C THR A 145 -12.25 11.32 -4.33
N ASP A 146 -13.04 11.57 -5.37
CA ASP A 146 -13.13 12.89 -6.00
C ASP A 146 -13.51 13.99 -4.99
N ALA A 147 -14.34 13.66 -4.01
CA ALA A 147 -14.75 14.59 -2.96
C ALA A 147 -13.58 14.92 -2.02
N ASP A 148 -12.79 13.92 -1.60
CA ASP A 148 -11.62 14.10 -0.76
C ASP A 148 -10.53 14.90 -1.48
N MET A 149 -10.27 14.58 -2.76
CA MET A 149 -9.33 15.33 -3.61
C MET A 149 -9.73 16.79 -3.76
N LYS A 150 -11.02 17.04 -3.98
CA LYS A 150 -11.55 18.39 -4.09
C LYS A 150 -11.42 19.17 -2.77
N ALA A 151 -11.59 18.52 -1.63
CA ALA A 151 -11.39 19.12 -0.32
C ALA A 151 -9.91 19.43 -0.07
N LEU A 152 -9.03 18.45 -0.33
CA LEU A 152 -7.57 18.60 -0.18
C LEU A 152 -7.03 19.76 -1.02
N LYS A 153 -7.42 19.87 -2.27
CA LYS A 153 -7.02 20.97 -3.18
C LYS A 153 -7.44 22.37 -2.74
N LYS A 154 -8.38 22.51 -1.81
CA LYS A 154 -8.75 23.81 -1.23
C LYS A 154 -7.82 24.24 -0.09
N ASN A 155 -7.15 23.30 0.54
CA ASN A 155 -6.27 23.57 1.69
C ASN A 155 -5.03 24.39 1.27
N SER A 156 -4.68 25.41 2.06
CA SER A 156 -3.58 26.33 1.74
C SER A 156 -2.20 25.66 1.94
N ILE A 157 -2.08 24.76 2.94
CA ILE A 157 -0.84 24.04 3.22
C ILE A 157 -0.55 23.08 2.05
N TYR A 158 -1.55 22.30 1.63
CA TYR A 158 -1.39 21.43 0.46
C TYR A 158 -0.93 22.21 -0.78
N LYS A 159 -1.56 23.36 -1.05
CA LYS A 159 -1.18 24.24 -2.19
C LYS A 159 0.24 24.78 -2.08
N SER A 160 0.78 24.92 -0.86
CA SER A 160 2.12 25.44 -0.64
C SER A 160 3.24 24.41 -0.84
N MET A 161 2.91 23.10 -0.87
CA MET A 161 3.89 22.03 -1.03
C MET A 161 4.63 22.13 -2.37
N GLN A 162 5.92 21.78 -2.37
CA GLN A 162 6.76 21.85 -3.57
C GLN A 162 6.26 20.93 -4.68
N ALA A 163 5.86 19.71 -4.34
CA ALA A 163 5.29 18.77 -5.32
C ALA A 163 4.07 19.33 -6.02
N VAL A 164 3.18 20.03 -5.29
CA VAL A 164 1.96 20.65 -5.85
C VAL A 164 2.31 21.81 -6.78
N LYS A 165 3.21 22.71 -6.35
CA LYS A 165 3.66 23.84 -7.17
C LYS A 165 4.37 23.41 -8.45
N ASN A 166 5.07 22.28 -8.40
CA ASN A 166 5.83 21.73 -9.52
C ASN A 166 5.02 20.75 -10.39
N ASN A 167 3.71 20.59 -10.15
CA ASN A 167 2.84 19.63 -10.84
C ASN A 167 3.32 18.18 -10.74
N ARG A 168 3.94 17.80 -9.62
CA ARG A 168 4.46 16.46 -9.33
C ARG A 168 3.53 15.70 -8.37
N VAL A 169 2.25 15.71 -8.66
CA VAL A 169 1.22 15.02 -7.89
C VAL A 169 0.57 13.95 -8.75
N LEU A 170 0.64 12.70 -8.30
CA LEU A 170 -0.10 11.57 -8.86
C LEU A 170 -1.36 11.36 -8.02
N GLU A 171 -2.52 11.60 -8.61
CA GLU A 171 -3.82 11.37 -7.99
C GLU A 171 -4.36 10.02 -8.43
N LEU A 172 -4.71 9.19 -7.45
CA LEU A 172 -5.23 7.85 -7.65
C LEU A 172 -6.62 7.73 -6.99
N PRO A 173 -7.60 7.14 -7.65
CA PRO A 173 -8.92 6.95 -7.04
C PRO A 173 -8.83 5.99 -5.84
N SER A 174 -9.69 6.19 -4.83
CA SER A 174 -9.68 5.36 -3.62
C SER A 174 -9.81 3.88 -3.96
N SER A 175 -10.75 3.50 -4.84
CA SER A 175 -10.82 2.13 -5.37
C SER A 175 -10.17 2.09 -6.77
N PRO A 176 -9.24 1.15 -7.02
CA PRO A 176 -8.78 0.06 -6.15
C PRO A 176 -7.57 0.41 -5.26
N TYR A 177 -6.99 1.61 -5.38
CA TYR A 177 -5.64 1.91 -4.89
C TYR A 177 -5.50 1.94 -3.36
N PHE A 178 -6.59 2.15 -2.61
CA PHE A 178 -6.54 2.02 -1.15
C PHE A 178 -6.15 0.59 -0.73
N ASN A 179 -6.71 -0.42 -1.40
CA ASN A 179 -6.51 -1.83 -1.04
C ASN A 179 -5.47 -2.57 -1.90
N ILE A 180 -5.05 -2.01 -3.03
CA ILE A 180 -4.24 -2.72 -4.03
C ILE A 180 -2.92 -3.25 -3.46
N GLY A 181 -2.27 -2.47 -2.59
CA GLY A 181 -1.00 -2.83 -1.97
C GLY A 181 -1.09 -3.85 -0.83
N TYR A 182 -2.29 -4.27 -0.42
CA TYR A 182 -2.48 -5.26 0.66
C TYR A 182 -2.57 -6.70 0.17
N SER A 183 -2.62 -6.93 -1.14
CA SER A 183 -2.60 -8.28 -1.72
C SER A 183 -1.39 -8.48 -2.62
N SER A 184 -0.85 -9.69 -2.68
CA SER A 184 0.29 -10.03 -3.53
C SER A 184 0.01 -9.76 -5.01
N ILE A 185 -1.17 -10.10 -5.51
CA ILE A 185 -1.59 -9.83 -6.90
C ILE A 185 -1.74 -8.32 -7.12
N GLY A 186 -2.37 -7.61 -6.18
CA GLY A 186 -2.55 -6.16 -6.29
C GLY A 186 -1.23 -5.41 -6.33
N ARG A 187 -0.24 -5.83 -5.53
CA ARG A 187 1.13 -5.29 -5.58
C ARG A 187 1.76 -5.44 -6.95
N ASP A 188 1.62 -6.61 -7.56
CA ASP A 188 2.19 -6.89 -8.89
C ASP A 188 1.56 -6.01 -9.97
N VAL A 189 0.23 -5.82 -9.92
CA VAL A 189 -0.50 -4.89 -10.80
C VAL A 189 -0.06 -3.45 -10.56
N PHE A 190 0.02 -3.03 -9.28
CA PHE A 190 0.42 -1.67 -8.95
C PHE A 190 1.84 -1.32 -9.40
N LEU A 191 2.78 -2.28 -9.36
CA LEU A 191 4.14 -2.07 -9.89
C LEU A 191 4.16 -1.70 -11.36
N ASP A 192 3.36 -2.37 -12.20
CA ASP A 192 3.29 -2.07 -13.63
C ASP A 192 2.72 -0.68 -13.89
N GLU A 193 1.70 -0.31 -13.14
CA GLU A 193 1.03 0.97 -13.28
C GLU A 193 1.89 2.13 -12.76
N VAL A 194 2.39 2.04 -11.52
CA VAL A 194 3.08 3.14 -10.85
C VAL A 194 4.39 3.50 -11.54
N GLN A 195 5.13 2.52 -12.04
CA GLN A 195 6.33 2.79 -12.83
C GLN A 195 6.01 3.69 -14.03
N SER A 196 4.97 3.37 -14.80
CA SER A 196 4.57 4.14 -15.98
C SER A 196 4.08 5.55 -15.64
N LEU A 197 3.50 5.72 -14.46
CA LEU A 197 2.96 7.00 -13.98
C LEU A 197 4.04 7.92 -13.40
N LEU A 198 5.11 7.36 -12.82
CA LEU A 198 6.19 8.12 -12.19
C LEU A 198 7.38 8.41 -13.14
N VAL A 199 7.48 7.77 -14.29
CA VAL A 199 8.54 7.95 -15.31
C VAL A 199 8.08 8.90 -16.42
N LYS A 200 7.46 9.99 -16.10
CA LYS A 200 6.98 10.97 -17.09
C LYS A 200 7.95 12.12 -17.26
#